data_2efdc655fb7eb31da13c10b7c8a87baa
#
_entry.id   2efdc655fb7eb31da13c10b7c8a87baa
#
_cell.length_a   1.000
_cell.length_b   1.000
_cell.length_c   1.000
_cell.angle_alpha   90.00
_cell.angle_beta   90.00
_cell.angle_gamma   90.00
#
_symmetry.space_group_name_H-M   'P 1'
#
loop_
_entity.id
_entity.type
_entity.pdbx_description
1 polymer ?
#
loop_
_entity_poly.entity_id
_entity_poly.type
_entity_poly.pdbx_seq_one_letter_code
_entity_poly.pdbx_strand_id
1 'polypeptide(L)'
;MGISIKGLNKAYFSEGNKIRALADVDLTIPANQIFTLLGPSGCGKTTLLRCIVGLETPDSGEIAIGGETVWSSERGIFVPPEKRGLNMVFQTYAIWPHMNVFDNVAYPLQARKEPKKDIIQKVKKTLQFVQLEGFENRPATKLSGGQQQRVALARALVAEPKVILFDEPLSNLDAKLREETRKELRDFLTTLKITAVYVTHDRVEALALSDLIAVMKDGRIIEIGVPKKIYFDSDHRFVADFIGRANLIDGTVRAVDDSYAIIDSSIGAIACPESPDTSPGNKVSLCIRPEFIRVMADDTPQKRNIFRGKVESLVFVGEAYEGEILIEDTRLFTKIEPTARVEAGDEITLFFDPDHCFVLSK
;
A
#
# COMPACT_ATOMS: atom_id res chain seq x y z
N MET A 1 -12.25 -16.45 -2.22
CA MET A 1 -11.90 -16.84 -3.60
C MET A 1 -10.57 -16.18 -3.92
N GLY A 2 -9.49 -16.94 -4.16
CA GLY A 2 -8.17 -16.40 -4.43
C GLY A 2 -7.96 -16.12 -5.93
N ILE A 3 -6.88 -15.38 -6.24
CA ILE A 3 -6.47 -15.07 -7.61
C ILE A 3 -5.03 -15.52 -7.80
N SER A 4 -4.72 -16.16 -8.92
CA SER A 4 -3.37 -16.55 -9.33
C SER A 4 -3.03 -15.96 -10.69
N ILE A 5 -1.85 -15.38 -10.80
CA ILE A 5 -1.34 -14.75 -12.01
C ILE A 5 0.04 -15.34 -12.27
N LYS A 6 0.31 -15.74 -13.52
CA LYS A 6 1.58 -16.35 -13.92
C LYS A 6 2.11 -15.73 -15.21
N GLY A 7 3.35 -15.26 -15.18
CA GLY A 7 4.09 -14.74 -16.31
C GLY A 7 3.34 -13.65 -17.08
N LEU A 8 2.60 -12.76 -16.39
CA LEU A 8 1.72 -11.81 -17.03
C LEU A 8 2.52 -10.65 -17.63
N ASN A 9 2.34 -10.41 -18.93
CA ASN A 9 2.96 -9.31 -19.63
C ASN A 9 1.92 -8.43 -20.32
N LYS A 10 2.17 -7.11 -20.33
CA LYS A 10 1.37 -6.13 -21.07
C LYS A 10 2.22 -4.96 -21.51
N ALA A 11 2.13 -4.61 -22.77
CA ALA A 11 2.78 -3.43 -23.34
C ALA A 11 1.77 -2.57 -24.10
N TYR A 12 2.01 -1.26 -24.08
CA TYR A 12 1.31 -0.28 -24.88
C TYR A 12 2.26 0.31 -25.93
N PHE A 13 1.73 0.76 -27.03
CA PHE A 13 2.46 1.51 -28.04
C PHE A 13 2.01 2.96 -28.02
N SER A 14 2.92 3.89 -27.76
CA SER A 14 2.67 5.32 -27.79
C SER A 14 3.78 6.03 -28.54
N GLU A 15 3.44 6.82 -29.53
CA GLU A 15 4.38 7.62 -30.34
C GLU A 15 5.55 6.79 -30.90
N GLY A 16 5.28 5.56 -31.32
CA GLY A 16 6.31 4.64 -31.85
C GLY A 16 7.15 3.91 -30.81
N ASN A 17 7.01 4.21 -29.52
CA ASN A 17 7.71 3.56 -28.42
C ASN A 17 6.85 2.48 -27.77
N LYS A 18 7.49 1.33 -27.46
CA LYS A 18 6.87 0.24 -26.70
C LYS A 18 7.07 0.50 -25.19
N ILE A 19 5.99 0.78 -24.49
CA ILE A 19 5.97 0.97 -23.02
C ILE A 19 5.49 -0.33 -22.39
N ARG A 20 6.36 -1.02 -21.63
CA ARG A 20 6.01 -2.25 -20.93
C ARG A 20 5.35 -1.90 -19.60
N ALA A 21 4.03 -2.04 -19.53
CA ALA A 21 3.25 -1.75 -18.32
C ALA A 21 3.26 -2.90 -17.31
N LEU A 22 3.36 -4.15 -17.79
CA LEU A 22 3.56 -5.35 -16.96
C LEU A 22 4.69 -6.18 -17.55
N ALA A 23 5.58 -6.67 -16.72
CA ALA A 23 6.80 -7.36 -17.10
C ALA A 23 6.99 -8.62 -16.26
N ASP A 24 6.48 -9.74 -16.77
CA ASP A 24 6.62 -11.07 -16.17
C ASP A 24 6.11 -11.11 -14.73
N VAL A 25 4.83 -10.74 -14.56
CA VAL A 25 4.22 -10.63 -13.23
C VAL A 25 3.71 -11.99 -12.80
N ASP A 26 4.30 -12.50 -11.70
CA ASP A 26 3.81 -13.64 -10.92
C ASP A 26 3.23 -13.16 -9.61
N LEU A 27 1.98 -13.55 -9.30
CA LEU A 27 1.27 -13.08 -8.14
C LEU A 27 0.22 -14.07 -7.67
N THR A 28 0.17 -14.30 -6.35
CA THR A 28 -0.92 -15.05 -5.71
C THR A 28 -1.60 -14.15 -4.68
N ILE A 29 -2.89 -13.93 -4.86
CA ILE A 29 -3.75 -13.18 -3.94
C ILE A 29 -4.60 -14.19 -3.15
N PRO A 30 -4.37 -14.32 -1.83
CA PRO A 30 -5.12 -15.25 -1.00
C PRO A 30 -6.61 -14.89 -0.90
N ALA A 31 -7.45 -15.88 -0.66
CA ALA A 31 -8.87 -15.66 -0.42
C ALA A 31 -9.12 -14.96 0.91
N ASN A 32 -10.18 -14.14 0.98
CA ASN A 32 -10.67 -13.47 2.19
C ASN A 32 -9.64 -12.55 2.87
N GLN A 33 -8.76 -11.96 2.08
CA GLN A 33 -7.74 -11.00 2.52
C GLN A 33 -7.84 -9.71 1.71
N ILE A 34 -7.39 -8.62 2.31
CA ILE A 34 -7.18 -7.34 1.65
C ILE A 34 -5.75 -7.32 1.12
N PHE A 35 -5.60 -7.42 -0.18
CA PHE A 35 -4.33 -7.43 -0.89
C PHE A 35 -4.13 -6.11 -1.62
N THR A 36 -3.08 -5.37 -1.27
CA THR A 36 -2.83 -4.06 -1.85
C THR A 36 -1.69 -4.08 -2.85
N LEU A 37 -1.93 -3.51 -4.03
CA LEU A 37 -0.91 -3.16 -5.01
C LEU A 37 -0.47 -1.72 -4.74
N LEU A 38 0.76 -1.54 -4.29
CA LEU A 38 1.36 -0.26 -3.94
C LEU A 38 2.53 0.04 -4.87
N GLY A 39 2.74 1.29 -5.24
CA GLY A 39 3.89 1.69 -6.07
C GLY A 39 3.72 3.09 -6.66
N PRO A 40 4.77 3.66 -7.27
CA PRO A 40 4.70 4.97 -7.89
C PRO A 40 3.68 5.03 -9.05
N SER A 41 3.30 6.24 -9.44
CA SER A 41 2.41 6.44 -10.58
C SER A 41 3.07 5.86 -11.86
N GLY A 42 2.25 5.19 -12.69
CA GLY A 42 2.73 4.57 -13.93
C GLY A 42 3.44 3.23 -13.80
N CYS A 43 3.61 2.66 -12.60
CA CYS A 43 4.29 1.36 -12.42
C CYS A 43 3.45 0.11 -12.81
N GLY A 44 2.21 0.27 -13.30
CA GLY A 44 1.41 -0.83 -13.83
C GLY A 44 0.27 -1.34 -12.96
N LYS A 45 0.02 -0.78 -11.75
CA LYS A 45 -1.04 -1.23 -10.81
C LYS A 45 -2.43 -1.30 -11.43
N THR A 46 -2.89 -0.18 -11.99
CA THR A 46 -4.21 -0.10 -12.66
C THR A 46 -4.30 -1.02 -13.88
N THR A 47 -3.19 -1.17 -14.63
CA THR A 47 -3.13 -2.12 -15.75
C THR A 47 -3.32 -3.56 -15.26
N LEU A 48 -2.62 -3.95 -14.19
CA LEU A 48 -2.77 -5.28 -13.58
C LEU A 48 -4.21 -5.50 -13.09
N LEU A 49 -4.78 -4.51 -12.40
CA LEU A 49 -6.17 -4.57 -11.93
C LEU A 49 -7.15 -4.76 -13.09
N ARG A 50 -6.98 -4.00 -14.19
CA ARG A 50 -7.83 -4.10 -15.39
C ARG A 50 -7.66 -5.43 -16.12
N CYS A 51 -6.46 -6.01 -16.12
CA CYS A 51 -6.24 -7.36 -16.64
C CYS A 51 -6.99 -8.42 -15.81
N ILE A 52 -6.97 -8.30 -14.47
CA ILE A 52 -7.69 -9.23 -13.59
C ILE A 52 -9.20 -9.18 -13.83
N VAL A 53 -9.78 -7.99 -13.93
CA VAL A 53 -11.23 -7.85 -14.17
C VAL A 53 -11.62 -8.16 -15.62
N GLY A 54 -10.68 -8.11 -16.57
CA GLY A 54 -10.89 -8.40 -17.99
C GLY A 54 -11.25 -7.17 -18.84
N LEU A 55 -11.03 -5.96 -18.33
CA LEU A 55 -11.16 -4.70 -19.07
C LEU A 55 -9.95 -4.42 -19.96
N GLU A 56 -8.84 -5.10 -19.68
CA GLU A 56 -7.62 -5.03 -20.46
C GLU A 56 -7.16 -6.46 -20.79
N THR A 57 -6.70 -6.69 -22.01
CA THR A 57 -6.20 -7.99 -22.44
C THR A 57 -4.67 -8.02 -22.31
N PRO A 58 -4.09 -8.91 -21.50
CA PRO A 58 -2.63 -9.10 -21.46
C PRO A 58 -2.07 -9.60 -22.80
N ASP A 59 -0.77 -9.42 -22.99
CA ASP A 59 -0.09 -9.91 -24.20
C ASP A 59 0.34 -11.38 -24.05
N SER A 60 0.73 -11.79 -22.81
CA SER A 60 1.09 -13.19 -22.49
C SER A 60 0.88 -13.50 -21.01
N GLY A 61 0.85 -14.78 -20.66
CA GLY A 61 0.71 -15.30 -19.30
C GLY A 61 -0.65 -15.95 -19.05
N GLU A 62 -1.01 -16.06 -17.77
CA GLU A 62 -2.25 -16.68 -17.32
C GLU A 62 -2.85 -15.98 -16.10
N ILE A 63 -4.19 -15.91 -16.04
CA ILE A 63 -4.95 -15.45 -14.87
C ILE A 63 -5.97 -16.52 -14.50
N ALA A 64 -5.95 -16.96 -13.23
CA ALA A 64 -6.95 -17.85 -12.66
C ALA A 64 -7.63 -17.22 -11.45
N ILE A 65 -8.95 -17.40 -11.31
CA ILE A 65 -9.77 -16.86 -10.24
C ILE A 65 -10.54 -18.02 -9.60
N GLY A 66 -10.33 -18.23 -8.29
CA GLY A 66 -10.97 -19.37 -7.59
C GLY A 66 -10.57 -20.74 -8.12
N GLY A 67 -9.41 -20.87 -8.73
CA GLY A 67 -8.91 -22.08 -9.36
C GLY A 67 -9.32 -22.27 -10.83
N GLU A 68 -10.23 -21.43 -11.35
CA GLU A 68 -10.64 -21.47 -12.76
C GLU A 68 -9.83 -20.46 -13.58
N THR A 69 -9.23 -20.90 -14.70
CA THR A 69 -8.53 -20.00 -15.62
C THR A 69 -9.52 -19.12 -16.37
N VAL A 70 -9.38 -17.81 -16.20
CA VAL A 70 -10.23 -16.82 -16.85
C VAL A 70 -9.54 -16.16 -18.06
N TRP A 71 -8.22 -16.25 -18.12
CA TRP A 71 -7.44 -15.80 -19.26
C TRP A 71 -6.16 -16.61 -19.39
N SER A 72 -5.80 -17.02 -20.59
CA SER A 72 -4.52 -17.66 -20.90
C SER A 72 -4.18 -17.47 -22.37
N SER A 73 -2.99 -16.91 -22.64
CA SER A 73 -2.49 -16.73 -24.01
C SER A 73 -2.19 -18.07 -24.68
N GLU A 74 -1.62 -19.04 -23.95
CA GLU A 74 -1.25 -20.35 -24.49
C GLU A 74 -2.46 -21.21 -24.82
N ARG A 75 -3.49 -21.18 -23.98
CA ARG A 75 -4.71 -21.99 -24.12
C ARG A 75 -5.81 -21.30 -24.91
N GLY A 76 -5.62 -20.04 -25.31
CA GLY A 76 -6.64 -19.24 -26.02
C GLY A 76 -7.90 -19.00 -25.19
N ILE A 77 -7.79 -18.97 -23.85
CA ILE A 77 -8.91 -18.79 -22.96
C ILE A 77 -9.15 -17.30 -22.74
N PHE A 78 -10.39 -16.85 -22.93
CA PHE A 78 -10.84 -15.51 -22.62
C PHE A 78 -12.27 -15.56 -22.03
N VAL A 79 -12.37 -15.31 -20.73
CA VAL A 79 -13.65 -15.13 -20.04
C VAL A 79 -13.93 -13.62 -19.96
N PRO A 80 -15.06 -13.13 -20.49
CA PRO A 80 -15.39 -11.71 -20.46
C PRO A 80 -15.66 -11.21 -19.03
N PRO A 81 -15.51 -9.89 -18.75
CA PRO A 81 -15.57 -9.31 -17.40
C PRO A 81 -16.82 -9.71 -16.60
N GLU A 82 -18.00 -9.67 -17.22
CA GLU A 82 -19.28 -9.95 -16.59
C GLU A 82 -19.43 -11.41 -16.15
N LYS A 83 -18.59 -12.31 -16.65
CA LYS A 83 -18.58 -13.75 -16.30
C LYS A 83 -17.47 -14.14 -15.31
N ARG A 84 -16.59 -13.21 -14.95
CA ARG A 84 -15.48 -13.48 -13.98
C ARG A 84 -15.93 -13.49 -12.52
N GLY A 85 -17.15 -13.05 -12.23
CA GLY A 85 -17.68 -13.04 -10.85
C GLY A 85 -17.01 -11.99 -9.94
N LEU A 86 -16.42 -10.97 -10.52
CA LEU A 86 -15.73 -9.87 -9.84
C LEU A 86 -16.58 -8.60 -9.90
N ASN A 87 -16.43 -7.73 -8.90
CA ASN A 87 -16.95 -6.37 -8.96
C ASN A 87 -15.80 -5.38 -8.81
N MET A 88 -15.96 -4.18 -9.37
CA MET A 88 -14.94 -3.13 -9.35
C MET A 88 -15.51 -1.80 -8.88
N VAL A 89 -14.77 -1.12 -8.01
CA VAL A 89 -14.99 0.27 -7.62
C VAL A 89 -13.93 1.12 -8.31
N PHE A 90 -14.37 2.05 -9.15
CA PHE A 90 -13.50 2.92 -9.93
C PHE A 90 -13.11 4.17 -9.13
N GLN A 91 -11.99 4.77 -9.47
CA GLN A 91 -11.46 6.01 -8.87
C GLN A 91 -12.48 7.17 -8.89
N THR A 92 -13.27 7.31 -9.95
CA THR A 92 -14.31 8.33 -10.11
C THR A 92 -15.67 7.92 -9.56
N TYR A 93 -15.74 6.80 -8.79
CA TYR A 93 -16.96 6.17 -8.28
C TYR A 93 -17.96 5.74 -9.36
N ALA A 94 -17.84 6.22 -10.59
CA ALA A 94 -18.71 5.94 -11.73
C ALA A 94 -20.22 5.99 -11.36
N ILE A 95 -20.61 7.02 -10.62
CA ILE A 95 -22.01 7.26 -10.26
C ILE A 95 -22.78 7.68 -11.50
N TRP A 96 -23.94 7.08 -11.73
CA TRP A 96 -24.85 7.48 -12.80
C TRP A 96 -25.66 8.72 -12.38
N PRO A 97 -25.43 9.90 -12.99
CA PRO A 97 -25.97 11.17 -12.51
C PRO A 97 -27.48 11.30 -12.71
N HIS A 98 -28.05 10.56 -13.62
CA HIS A 98 -29.48 10.54 -13.94
C HIS A 98 -30.31 9.60 -13.05
N MET A 99 -29.63 8.85 -12.16
CA MET A 99 -30.26 7.90 -11.24
C MET A 99 -30.21 8.42 -9.79
N ASN A 100 -31.19 8.03 -8.98
CA ASN A 100 -31.16 8.18 -7.54
C ASN A 100 -30.21 7.17 -6.88
N VAL A 101 -30.07 7.21 -5.58
CA VAL A 101 -29.22 6.28 -4.81
C VAL A 101 -29.71 4.83 -4.96
N PHE A 102 -31.03 4.61 -4.82
CA PHE A 102 -31.60 3.27 -4.96
C PHE A 102 -31.29 2.65 -6.32
N ASP A 103 -31.54 3.39 -7.41
CA ASP A 103 -31.34 2.88 -8.77
C ASP A 103 -29.86 2.62 -9.08
N ASN A 104 -28.94 3.49 -8.60
CA ASN A 104 -27.51 3.25 -8.70
C ASN A 104 -27.10 1.92 -8.06
N VAL A 105 -27.61 1.63 -6.86
CA VAL A 105 -27.27 0.39 -6.13
C VAL A 105 -28.00 -0.81 -6.71
N ALA A 106 -29.26 -0.65 -7.14
CA ALA A 106 -30.08 -1.75 -7.67
C ALA A 106 -29.62 -2.25 -9.04
N TYR A 107 -28.90 -1.42 -9.80
CA TYR A 107 -28.59 -1.71 -11.21
C TYR A 107 -27.95 -3.09 -11.46
N PRO A 108 -26.95 -3.57 -10.70
CA PRO A 108 -26.37 -4.89 -10.92
C PRO A 108 -27.38 -6.06 -10.80
N LEU A 109 -28.34 -5.91 -9.89
CA LEU A 109 -29.41 -6.92 -9.69
C LEU A 109 -30.46 -6.84 -10.78
N GLN A 110 -30.79 -5.62 -11.24
CA GLN A 110 -31.70 -5.39 -12.37
C GLN A 110 -31.11 -5.98 -13.66
N ALA A 111 -29.80 -5.78 -13.91
CA ALA A 111 -29.10 -6.38 -15.05
C ALA A 111 -29.11 -7.92 -15.02
N ARG A 112 -29.10 -8.51 -13.83
CA ARG A 112 -29.24 -9.97 -13.62
C ARG A 112 -30.71 -10.43 -13.69
N LYS A 113 -31.67 -9.52 -13.89
CA LYS A 113 -33.11 -9.78 -13.94
C LYS A 113 -33.63 -10.45 -12.66
N GLU A 114 -33.08 -10.08 -11.49
CA GLU A 114 -33.58 -10.58 -10.21
C GLU A 114 -35.03 -10.08 -9.94
N PRO A 115 -35.84 -10.82 -9.13
CA PRO A 115 -37.19 -10.39 -8.78
C PRO A 115 -37.21 -9.05 -8.04
N LYS A 116 -38.13 -8.14 -8.38
CA LYS A 116 -38.22 -6.79 -7.76
C LYS A 116 -38.26 -6.84 -6.24
N LYS A 117 -38.94 -7.81 -5.63
CA LYS A 117 -39.02 -7.96 -4.18
C LYS A 117 -37.64 -8.18 -3.57
N ASP A 118 -36.81 -9.04 -4.19
CA ASP A 118 -35.48 -9.38 -3.71
C ASP A 118 -34.52 -8.20 -3.90
N ILE A 119 -34.64 -7.48 -5.03
CA ILE A 119 -33.87 -6.25 -5.28
C ILE A 119 -34.12 -5.22 -4.16
N ILE A 120 -35.39 -4.92 -3.84
CA ILE A 120 -35.75 -3.96 -2.79
C ILE A 120 -35.14 -4.37 -1.45
N GLN A 121 -35.24 -5.65 -1.08
CA GLN A 121 -34.71 -6.16 0.18
C GLN A 121 -33.19 -6.08 0.24
N LYS A 122 -32.48 -6.53 -0.82
CA LYS A 122 -31.02 -6.49 -0.90
C LYS A 122 -30.50 -5.06 -0.88
N VAL A 123 -31.08 -4.16 -1.68
CA VAL A 123 -30.68 -2.74 -1.72
C VAL A 123 -30.86 -2.09 -0.36
N LYS A 124 -32.03 -2.27 0.29
CA LYS A 124 -32.28 -1.70 1.62
C LYS A 124 -31.25 -2.18 2.64
N LYS A 125 -30.99 -3.51 2.70
CA LYS A 125 -29.97 -4.09 3.59
C LYS A 125 -28.58 -3.51 3.30
N THR A 126 -28.22 -3.36 2.03
CA THR A 126 -26.91 -2.85 1.64
C THR A 126 -26.77 -1.36 1.95
N LEU A 127 -27.81 -0.55 1.73
CA LEU A 127 -27.80 0.88 2.08
C LEU A 127 -27.72 1.10 3.60
N GLN A 128 -28.41 0.31 4.38
CA GLN A 128 -28.28 0.31 5.84
C GLN A 128 -26.84 -0.03 6.26
N PHE A 129 -26.24 -1.02 5.63
CA PHE A 129 -24.89 -1.45 5.91
C PHE A 129 -23.83 -0.36 5.62
N VAL A 130 -23.99 0.39 4.51
CA VAL A 130 -23.09 1.52 4.19
C VAL A 130 -23.54 2.84 4.81
N GLN A 131 -24.46 2.83 5.78
CA GLN A 131 -24.98 4.01 6.51
C GLN A 131 -25.60 5.08 5.58
N LEU A 132 -26.34 4.63 4.58
CA LEU A 132 -27.11 5.47 3.66
C LEU A 132 -28.62 5.19 3.72
N GLU A 133 -29.12 4.69 4.85
CA GLU A 133 -30.56 4.52 5.09
C GLU A 133 -31.29 5.88 5.04
N GLY A 134 -32.41 5.94 4.35
CA GLY A 134 -33.17 7.17 4.13
C GLY A 134 -32.69 8.05 2.96
N PHE A 135 -31.61 7.62 2.26
CA PHE A 135 -31.09 8.35 1.10
C PHE A 135 -31.59 7.77 -0.24
N GLU A 136 -32.42 6.75 -0.23
CA GLU A 136 -32.83 5.95 -1.41
C GLU A 136 -33.28 6.81 -2.58
N ASN A 137 -34.12 7.80 -2.31
CA ASN A 137 -34.73 8.65 -3.33
C ASN A 137 -33.92 9.91 -3.68
N ARG A 138 -32.76 10.13 -3.02
CA ARG A 138 -31.93 11.29 -3.31
C ARG A 138 -31.23 11.14 -4.67
N PRO A 139 -31.17 12.20 -5.49
CA PRO A 139 -30.30 12.22 -6.66
C PRO A 139 -28.83 11.99 -6.23
N ALA A 140 -28.16 11.06 -6.87
CA ALA A 140 -26.78 10.70 -6.49
C ALA A 140 -25.79 11.87 -6.65
N THR A 141 -26.11 12.84 -7.52
CA THR A 141 -25.31 14.06 -7.72
C THR A 141 -25.40 15.08 -6.57
N LYS A 142 -26.39 14.95 -5.67
CA LYS A 142 -26.56 15.83 -4.51
C LYS A 142 -25.90 15.28 -3.24
N LEU A 143 -25.10 14.24 -3.37
CA LEU A 143 -24.37 13.62 -2.28
C LEU A 143 -22.97 14.21 -2.14
N SER A 144 -22.42 14.22 -0.90
CA SER A 144 -21.00 14.50 -0.69
C SER A 144 -20.11 13.43 -1.31
N GLY A 145 -18.82 13.72 -1.52
CA GLY A 145 -17.86 12.74 -2.08
C GLY A 145 -17.85 11.42 -1.31
N GLY A 146 -17.80 11.46 0.02
CA GLY A 146 -17.87 10.25 0.86
C GLY A 146 -19.19 9.49 0.73
N GLN A 147 -20.34 10.20 0.60
CA GLN A 147 -21.61 9.56 0.35
C GLN A 147 -21.67 8.92 -1.04
N GLN A 148 -21.11 9.56 -2.07
CA GLN A 148 -21.02 8.99 -3.42
C GLN A 148 -20.13 7.72 -3.43
N GLN A 149 -19.05 7.74 -2.69
CA GLN A 149 -18.19 6.56 -2.50
C GLN A 149 -18.95 5.40 -1.83
N ARG A 150 -19.74 5.68 -0.77
CA ARG A 150 -20.57 4.67 -0.12
C ARG A 150 -21.64 4.10 -1.07
N VAL A 151 -22.19 4.92 -1.99
CA VAL A 151 -23.09 4.43 -3.05
C VAL A 151 -22.34 3.50 -4.01
N ALA A 152 -21.12 3.87 -4.45
CA ALA A 152 -20.31 3.01 -5.32
C ALA A 152 -19.95 1.69 -4.63
N LEU A 153 -19.63 1.74 -3.34
CA LEU A 153 -19.37 0.56 -2.53
C LEU A 153 -20.62 -0.31 -2.39
N ALA A 154 -21.78 0.29 -2.07
CA ALA A 154 -23.06 -0.41 -2.00
C ALA A 154 -23.40 -1.11 -3.32
N ARG A 155 -23.21 -0.43 -4.44
CA ARG A 155 -23.41 -1.00 -5.77
C ARG A 155 -22.48 -2.20 -6.04
N ALA A 156 -21.23 -2.13 -5.59
CA ALA A 156 -20.30 -3.24 -5.75
C ALA A 156 -20.68 -4.44 -4.88
N LEU A 157 -21.31 -4.20 -3.72
CA LEU A 157 -21.61 -5.25 -2.73
C LEU A 157 -22.97 -5.89 -2.88
N VAL A 158 -23.96 -5.16 -3.39
CA VAL A 158 -25.37 -5.61 -3.44
C VAL A 158 -25.54 -6.95 -4.16
N ALA A 159 -24.62 -7.26 -5.07
CA ALA A 159 -24.57 -8.52 -5.81
C ALA A 159 -23.80 -9.63 -5.09
N GLU A 160 -23.39 -9.42 -3.84
CA GLU A 160 -22.67 -10.37 -2.98
C GLU A 160 -21.42 -11.00 -3.66
N PRO A 161 -20.48 -10.17 -4.16
CA PRO A 161 -19.31 -10.69 -4.85
C PRO A 161 -18.36 -11.41 -3.90
N LYS A 162 -17.64 -12.40 -4.42
CA LYS A 162 -16.57 -13.08 -3.67
C LYS A 162 -15.25 -12.30 -3.71
N VAL A 163 -15.11 -11.43 -4.70
CA VAL A 163 -13.92 -10.59 -4.92
C VAL A 163 -14.34 -9.18 -5.33
N ILE A 164 -13.74 -8.15 -4.72
CA ILE A 164 -13.89 -6.74 -5.11
C ILE A 164 -12.53 -6.16 -5.43
N LEU A 165 -12.47 -5.40 -6.53
CA LEU A 165 -11.28 -4.67 -6.93
C LEU A 165 -11.53 -3.17 -6.71
N PHE A 166 -10.55 -2.47 -6.14
CA PHE A 166 -10.58 -1.03 -5.86
C PHE A 166 -9.47 -0.33 -6.62
N ASP A 167 -9.80 0.61 -7.50
CA ASP A 167 -8.83 1.43 -8.24
C ASP A 167 -8.77 2.83 -7.61
N GLU A 168 -7.84 3.04 -6.68
CA GLU A 168 -7.63 4.30 -5.93
C GLU A 168 -8.92 4.92 -5.34
N PRO A 169 -9.74 4.17 -4.60
CA PRO A 169 -11.10 4.60 -4.26
C PRO A 169 -11.16 5.80 -3.31
N LEU A 170 -10.08 6.10 -2.56
CA LEU A 170 -10.03 7.18 -1.56
C LEU A 170 -9.30 8.43 -2.07
N SER A 171 -8.73 8.41 -3.28
CA SER A 171 -7.87 9.49 -3.79
C SER A 171 -8.55 10.87 -3.90
N ASN A 172 -9.86 10.89 -4.09
CA ASN A 172 -10.65 12.12 -4.27
C ASN A 172 -11.26 12.68 -2.97
N LEU A 173 -10.92 12.10 -1.81
CA LEU A 173 -11.40 12.55 -0.51
C LEU A 173 -10.40 13.49 0.16
N ASP A 174 -10.91 14.44 0.96
CA ASP A 174 -10.07 15.22 1.89
C ASP A 174 -9.45 14.31 2.97
N ALA A 175 -8.39 14.80 3.64
CA ALA A 175 -7.60 13.99 4.55
C ALA A 175 -8.41 13.38 5.71
N LYS A 176 -9.31 14.16 6.33
CA LYS A 176 -10.12 13.70 7.46
C LYS A 176 -11.11 12.62 7.03
N LEU A 177 -11.85 12.89 5.96
CA LEU A 177 -12.84 11.94 5.43
C LEU A 177 -12.16 10.66 4.92
N ARG A 178 -10.95 10.78 4.35
CA ARG A 178 -10.15 9.63 3.91
C ARG A 178 -9.78 8.72 5.08
N GLU A 179 -9.36 9.30 6.20
CA GLU A 179 -9.01 8.54 7.41
C GLU A 179 -10.24 7.80 7.98
N GLU A 180 -11.37 8.48 8.14
CA GLU A 180 -12.61 7.88 8.63
C GLU A 180 -13.07 6.74 7.69
N THR A 181 -13.12 7.01 6.39
CA THR A 181 -13.58 6.04 5.39
C THR A 181 -12.65 4.83 5.27
N ARG A 182 -11.32 5.02 5.43
CA ARG A 182 -10.34 3.94 5.42
C ARG A 182 -10.62 2.92 6.52
N LYS A 183 -10.88 3.39 7.75
CA LYS A 183 -11.22 2.53 8.88
C LYS A 183 -12.52 1.76 8.62
N GLU A 184 -13.58 2.47 8.21
CA GLU A 184 -14.86 1.85 7.88
C GLU A 184 -14.73 0.78 6.79
N LEU A 185 -13.95 1.07 5.73
CA LEU A 185 -13.73 0.12 4.64
C LEU A 185 -13.03 -1.15 5.10
N ARG A 186 -11.98 -1.02 5.95
CA ARG A 186 -11.29 -2.19 6.51
C ARG A 186 -12.22 -3.05 7.34
N ASP A 187 -12.95 -2.46 8.29
CA ASP A 187 -13.89 -3.15 9.17
C ASP A 187 -14.95 -3.89 8.34
N PHE A 188 -15.41 -3.24 7.28
CA PHE A 188 -16.38 -3.75 6.36
C PHE A 188 -15.89 -5.00 5.60
N LEU A 189 -14.74 -4.88 4.93
CA LEU A 189 -14.18 -5.99 4.14
C LEU A 189 -13.83 -7.20 5.01
N THR A 190 -13.33 -6.94 6.21
CA THR A 190 -13.00 -7.99 7.19
C THR A 190 -14.24 -8.71 7.68
N THR A 191 -15.31 -7.98 8.01
CA THR A 191 -16.58 -8.54 8.50
C THR A 191 -17.23 -9.45 7.45
N LEU A 192 -17.20 -9.06 6.18
CA LEU A 192 -17.81 -9.82 5.08
C LEU A 192 -16.92 -10.96 4.55
N LYS A 193 -15.65 -11.04 4.99
CA LYS A 193 -14.68 -12.02 4.50
C LYS A 193 -14.57 -12.03 2.97
N ILE A 194 -14.59 -10.84 2.37
CA ILE A 194 -14.46 -10.66 0.92
C ILE A 194 -12.98 -10.57 0.58
N THR A 195 -12.57 -11.17 -0.53
CA THR A 195 -11.24 -10.92 -1.09
C THR A 195 -11.23 -9.54 -1.74
N ALA A 196 -10.35 -8.66 -1.30
CA ALA A 196 -10.21 -7.34 -1.86
C ALA A 196 -8.84 -7.17 -2.53
N VAL A 197 -8.83 -6.65 -3.77
CA VAL A 197 -7.61 -6.18 -4.44
C VAL A 197 -7.67 -4.68 -4.47
N TYR A 198 -6.78 -4.03 -3.75
CA TYR A 198 -6.78 -2.59 -3.53
C TYR A 198 -5.58 -1.95 -4.23
N VAL A 199 -5.81 -0.98 -5.10
CA VAL A 199 -4.75 -0.20 -5.76
C VAL A 199 -4.67 1.15 -5.09
N THR A 200 -3.48 1.55 -4.67
CA THR A 200 -3.19 2.89 -4.16
C THR A 200 -1.74 3.30 -4.43
N HIS A 201 -1.47 4.59 -4.40
CA HIS A 201 -0.14 5.16 -4.29
C HIS A 201 0.11 5.75 -2.87
N ASP A 202 -0.90 5.73 -2.00
CA ASP A 202 -0.81 6.22 -0.62
C ASP A 202 -0.28 5.11 0.30
N ARG A 203 0.86 5.38 0.93
CA ARG A 203 1.55 4.45 1.83
C ARG A 203 0.74 4.17 3.09
N VAL A 204 0.07 5.21 3.63
CA VAL A 204 -0.72 5.09 4.86
C VAL A 204 -1.95 4.22 4.61
N GLU A 205 -2.59 4.37 3.43
CA GLU A 205 -3.69 3.47 3.03
C GLU A 205 -3.20 2.02 2.96
N ALA A 206 -2.09 1.77 2.26
CA ALA A 206 -1.55 0.42 2.12
C ALA A 206 -1.21 -0.21 3.47
N LEU A 207 -0.50 0.51 4.35
CA LEU A 207 -0.09 0.00 5.65
C LEU A 207 -1.27 -0.24 6.60
N ALA A 208 -2.32 0.61 6.55
CA ALA A 208 -3.43 0.53 7.47
C ALA A 208 -4.55 -0.44 7.03
N LEU A 209 -4.76 -0.60 5.72
CA LEU A 209 -5.84 -1.42 5.19
C LEU A 209 -5.46 -2.88 4.97
N SER A 210 -4.21 -3.16 4.61
CA SER A 210 -3.85 -4.43 3.98
C SER A 210 -3.57 -5.55 4.97
N ASP A 211 -3.86 -6.77 4.55
CA ASP A 211 -3.30 -7.98 5.14
C ASP A 211 -1.96 -8.33 4.45
N LEU A 212 -1.88 -8.09 3.13
CA LEU A 212 -0.67 -8.21 2.34
C LEU A 212 -0.51 -7.01 1.39
N ILE A 213 0.73 -6.58 1.21
CA ILE A 213 1.11 -5.51 0.27
C ILE A 213 2.08 -6.09 -0.75
N ALA A 214 1.80 -5.87 -2.04
CA ALA A 214 2.76 -6.06 -3.12
C ALA A 214 3.26 -4.69 -3.60
N VAL A 215 4.55 -4.45 -3.46
CA VAL A 215 5.17 -3.22 -3.96
C VAL A 215 5.59 -3.43 -5.41
N MET A 216 5.10 -2.56 -6.28
CA MET A 216 5.37 -2.59 -7.73
C MET A 216 6.30 -1.46 -8.16
N LYS A 217 7.21 -1.78 -9.08
CA LYS A 217 8.06 -0.84 -9.79
C LYS A 217 8.29 -1.30 -11.22
N ASP A 218 8.21 -0.40 -12.19
CA ASP A 218 8.52 -0.65 -13.61
C ASP A 218 7.85 -1.91 -14.18
N GLY A 219 6.56 -2.11 -13.85
CA GLY A 219 5.75 -3.23 -14.30
C GLY A 219 6.03 -4.57 -13.60
N ARG A 220 6.84 -4.59 -12.55
CA ARG A 220 7.22 -5.80 -11.81
C ARG A 220 6.79 -5.73 -10.35
N ILE A 221 6.57 -6.89 -9.75
CA ILE A 221 6.47 -7.02 -8.30
C ILE A 221 7.90 -7.07 -7.74
N ILE A 222 8.21 -6.16 -6.82
CA ILE A 222 9.53 -6.08 -6.18
C ILE A 222 9.54 -6.88 -4.88
N GLU A 223 8.51 -6.72 -4.05
CA GLU A 223 8.40 -7.41 -2.78
C GLU A 223 6.93 -7.61 -2.39
N ILE A 224 6.64 -8.71 -1.68
CA ILE A 224 5.32 -9.00 -1.11
C ILE A 224 5.50 -9.34 0.36
N GLY A 225 4.70 -8.72 1.22
CA GLY A 225 4.74 -9.01 2.65
C GLY A 225 3.57 -8.43 3.43
N VAL A 226 3.46 -8.80 4.69
CA VAL A 226 2.56 -8.13 5.63
C VAL A 226 3.04 -6.70 5.88
N PRO A 227 2.16 -5.75 6.23
CA PRO A 227 2.54 -4.34 6.39
C PRO A 227 3.77 -4.11 7.27
N LYS A 228 3.87 -4.82 8.40
CA LYS A 228 5.02 -4.70 9.31
C LYS A 228 6.32 -5.17 8.67
N LYS A 229 6.32 -6.29 7.91
CA LYS A 229 7.51 -6.75 7.19
C LYS A 229 7.96 -5.71 6.16
N ILE A 230 7.05 -5.21 5.34
CA ILE A 230 7.35 -4.21 4.31
C ILE A 230 7.95 -2.93 4.91
N TYR A 231 7.53 -2.55 6.12
CA TYR A 231 8.00 -1.33 6.78
C TYR A 231 9.31 -1.51 7.55
N PHE A 232 9.43 -2.59 8.35
CA PHE A 232 10.52 -2.77 9.30
C PHE A 232 11.59 -3.78 8.87
N ASP A 233 11.31 -4.60 7.85
CA ASP A 233 12.16 -5.72 7.47
C ASP A 233 12.07 -5.97 5.96
N SER A 234 12.13 -4.88 5.19
CA SER A 234 12.15 -4.95 3.73
C SER A 234 13.50 -5.46 3.24
N ASP A 235 13.47 -6.36 2.25
CA ASP A 235 14.68 -6.88 1.61
C ASP A 235 15.25 -5.90 0.56
N HIS A 236 14.47 -4.95 0.07
CA HIS A 236 14.84 -4.10 -1.06
C HIS A 236 15.00 -2.62 -0.70
N ARG A 237 16.16 -2.04 -1.04
CA ARG A 237 16.43 -0.60 -0.88
C ARG A 237 15.31 0.30 -1.42
N PHE A 238 14.79 -0.02 -2.63
CA PHE A 238 13.68 0.73 -3.21
C PHE A 238 12.41 0.68 -2.33
N VAL A 239 12.08 -0.50 -1.79
CA VAL A 239 10.87 -0.65 -0.96
C VAL A 239 11.03 0.08 0.36
N ALA A 240 12.18 -0.04 1.02
CA ALA A 240 12.48 0.66 2.26
C ALA A 240 12.37 2.19 2.11
N ASP A 241 12.88 2.76 1.03
CA ASP A 241 12.79 4.19 0.73
C ASP A 241 11.38 4.61 0.28
N PHE A 242 10.72 3.77 -0.52
CA PHE A 242 9.41 4.09 -1.04
C PHE A 242 8.30 4.04 0.01
N ILE A 243 8.33 3.09 0.98
CA ILE A 243 7.23 2.90 1.95
C ILE A 243 7.20 3.98 3.05
N GLY A 244 8.31 4.63 3.31
CA GLY A 244 8.46 5.67 4.30
C GLY A 244 9.80 6.39 4.14
N ARG A 245 10.01 7.51 4.79
CA ARG A 245 11.37 8.09 4.83
C ARG A 245 12.31 7.11 5.52
N ALA A 246 13.49 6.93 4.95
CA ALA A 246 14.53 6.05 5.49
C ALA A 246 15.90 6.74 5.37
N ASN A 247 16.71 6.64 6.40
CA ASN A 247 18.12 6.93 6.29
C ASN A 247 18.82 5.67 5.81
N LEU A 248 19.36 5.73 4.61
CA LEU A 248 20.07 4.62 3.99
C LEU A 248 21.58 4.88 4.08
N ILE A 249 22.29 4.08 4.87
CA ILE A 249 23.70 4.26 5.16
C ILE A 249 24.44 3.02 4.70
N ASP A 250 25.35 3.20 3.75
CA ASP A 250 26.18 2.10 3.26
C ASP A 250 27.36 1.86 4.23
N GLY A 251 27.72 0.59 4.43
CA GLY A 251 28.79 0.20 5.33
C GLY A 251 29.36 -1.19 5.04
N THR A 252 30.35 -1.57 5.86
CA THR A 252 30.96 -2.92 5.80
C THR A 252 30.83 -3.58 7.14
N VAL A 253 30.41 -4.82 7.17
CA VAL A 253 30.30 -5.61 8.40
C VAL A 253 31.70 -5.87 8.96
N ARG A 254 31.97 -5.36 10.16
CA ARG A 254 33.26 -5.56 10.84
C ARG A 254 33.30 -6.85 11.64
N ALA A 255 32.25 -7.12 12.41
CA ALA A 255 32.17 -8.26 13.32
C ALA A 255 30.72 -8.55 13.69
N VAL A 256 30.48 -9.71 14.29
CA VAL A 256 29.22 -10.02 14.97
C VAL A 256 29.57 -10.21 16.46
N ASP A 257 28.85 -9.54 17.34
CA ASP A 257 29.04 -9.53 18.78
C ASP A 257 27.70 -9.54 19.51
N ASP A 258 27.48 -10.54 20.39
CA ASP A 258 26.24 -10.71 21.18
C ASP A 258 24.95 -10.60 20.34
N SER A 259 24.84 -11.30 19.20
CA SER A 259 23.70 -11.29 18.26
C SER A 259 23.49 -9.96 17.51
N TYR A 260 24.44 -9.04 17.58
CA TYR A 260 24.47 -7.81 16.79
C TYR A 260 25.63 -7.83 15.81
N ALA A 261 25.35 -7.44 14.58
CA ALA A 261 26.38 -7.11 13.61
C ALA A 261 26.84 -5.66 13.84
N ILE A 262 28.16 -5.47 13.83
CA ILE A 262 28.79 -4.16 13.92
C ILE A 262 29.22 -3.74 12.52
N ILE A 263 28.66 -2.65 12.03
CA ILE A 263 28.87 -2.15 10.67
C ILE A 263 29.62 -0.85 10.71
N ASP A 264 30.78 -0.83 10.07
CA ASP A 264 31.55 0.41 9.87
C ASP A 264 30.97 1.22 8.73
N SER A 265 30.51 2.42 9.05
CA SER A 265 29.85 3.34 8.13
C SER A 265 30.50 4.73 8.14
N SER A 266 30.01 5.64 7.27
CA SER A 266 30.47 7.04 7.19
C SER A 266 30.26 7.84 8.48
N ILE A 267 29.33 7.42 9.35
CA ILE A 267 29.04 8.11 10.63
C ILE A 267 29.64 7.38 11.85
N GLY A 268 30.40 6.31 11.62
CA GLY A 268 30.97 5.48 12.66
C GLY A 268 30.39 4.07 12.69
N ALA A 269 30.66 3.33 13.78
CA ALA A 269 30.21 1.95 13.95
C ALA A 269 28.74 1.92 14.38
N ILE A 270 27.91 1.18 13.64
CA ILE A 270 26.47 0.97 13.92
C ILE A 270 26.25 -0.50 14.24
N ALA A 271 25.59 -0.77 15.37
CA ALA A 271 25.10 -2.10 15.72
C ALA A 271 23.69 -2.29 15.19
N CYS A 272 23.41 -3.43 14.58
CA CYS A 272 22.09 -3.85 14.14
C CYS A 272 21.90 -5.35 14.41
N PRO A 273 20.66 -5.89 14.45
CA PRO A 273 20.45 -7.33 14.63
C PRO A 273 21.17 -8.15 13.56
N GLU A 274 21.67 -9.31 13.96
CA GLU A 274 22.29 -10.25 13.02
C GLU A 274 21.26 -10.73 11.98
N SER A 275 21.69 -10.83 10.73
CA SER A 275 20.92 -11.35 9.60
C SER A 275 21.82 -12.22 8.71
N PRO A 276 21.27 -13.00 7.77
CA PRO A 276 22.09 -13.81 6.85
C PRO A 276 23.12 -13.00 6.05
N ASP A 277 22.88 -11.72 5.83
CA ASP A 277 23.76 -10.84 5.04
C ASP A 277 24.83 -10.15 5.87
N THR A 278 24.84 -10.32 7.21
CA THR A 278 25.77 -9.66 8.13
C THR A 278 27.05 -10.46 8.42
N SER A 279 27.54 -11.22 7.44
CA SER A 279 28.86 -11.87 7.58
C SER A 279 29.99 -10.83 7.51
N PRO A 280 31.06 -10.97 8.37
CA PRO A 280 32.20 -10.07 8.35
C PRO A 280 32.80 -9.88 6.95
N GLY A 281 33.06 -8.63 6.57
CA GLY A 281 33.56 -8.25 5.25
C GLY A 281 32.47 -7.97 4.20
N ASN A 282 31.21 -8.31 4.44
CA ASN A 282 30.12 -7.98 3.52
C ASN A 282 29.87 -6.48 3.48
N LYS A 283 29.65 -5.97 2.26
CA LYS A 283 29.10 -4.61 2.05
C LYS A 283 27.61 -4.67 2.16
N VAL A 284 27.03 -3.81 2.98
CA VAL A 284 25.60 -3.77 3.28
C VAL A 284 25.07 -2.34 3.24
N SER A 285 23.76 -2.19 3.07
CA SER A 285 23.06 -0.93 3.24
C SER A 285 22.17 -1.03 4.48
N LEU A 286 22.41 -0.16 5.47
CA LEU A 286 21.59 -0.04 6.65
C LEU A 286 20.39 0.87 6.39
N CYS A 287 19.24 0.48 6.88
CA CYS A 287 18.04 1.30 6.93
C CYS A 287 17.74 1.69 8.38
N ILE A 288 17.64 3.00 8.63
CA ILE A 288 17.28 3.56 9.93
C ILE A 288 16.09 4.50 9.74
N ARG A 289 14.97 4.18 10.36
CA ARG A 289 13.78 5.03 10.29
C ARG A 289 13.93 6.25 11.18
N PRO A 290 13.51 7.45 10.71
CA PRO A 290 13.64 8.70 11.48
C PRO A 290 13.01 8.67 12.88
N GLU A 291 11.91 7.96 13.05
CA GLU A 291 11.19 7.82 14.31
C GLU A 291 11.91 6.97 15.36
N PHE A 292 12.96 6.22 14.98
CA PHE A 292 13.81 5.45 15.90
C PHE A 292 15.12 6.16 16.25
N ILE A 293 15.30 7.36 15.71
CA ILE A 293 16.41 8.24 16.10
C ILE A 293 15.92 9.13 17.24
N ARG A 294 16.52 8.98 18.42
CA ARG A 294 16.14 9.73 19.63
C ARG A 294 17.20 10.72 20.01
N VAL A 295 16.79 11.93 20.38
CA VAL A 295 17.66 12.92 21.04
C VAL A 295 17.83 12.50 22.50
N MET A 296 19.06 12.43 22.94
CA MET A 296 19.42 11.98 24.29
C MET A 296 19.78 13.15 25.19
N ALA A 297 19.48 13.06 26.48
CA ALA A 297 20.10 13.88 27.50
C ALA A 297 21.51 13.32 27.80
N ASP A 298 22.45 14.19 28.18
CA ASP A 298 23.89 13.87 28.30
C ASP A 298 24.25 12.71 29.26
N ASP A 299 23.33 12.25 30.13
CA ASP A 299 23.60 11.26 31.20
C ASP A 299 23.03 9.85 30.95
N THR A 300 22.78 9.43 29.73
CA THR A 300 22.12 8.14 29.50
C THR A 300 23.15 6.98 29.38
N PRO A 301 22.95 5.83 30.06
CA PRO A 301 23.94 4.75 30.18
C PRO A 301 23.98 3.80 28.97
N GLN A 302 23.61 4.25 27.78
CA GLN A 302 23.62 3.40 26.60
C GLN A 302 25.01 3.28 26.00
N LYS A 303 25.36 2.08 25.55
CA LYS A 303 26.74 1.75 25.14
C LYS A 303 26.95 1.65 23.63
N ARG A 304 25.87 1.60 22.81
CA ARG A 304 25.94 1.37 21.35
C ARG A 304 25.12 2.44 20.62
N ASN A 305 25.49 2.72 19.39
CA ASN A 305 24.76 3.58 18.46
C ASN A 305 24.49 5.02 18.98
N ILE A 306 25.49 5.61 19.67
CA ILE A 306 25.44 6.99 20.14
C ILE A 306 26.30 7.83 19.21
N PHE A 307 25.72 8.89 18.68
CA PHE A 307 26.38 9.79 17.74
C PHE A 307 26.15 11.25 18.15
N ARG A 308 27.14 12.08 17.91
CA ARG A 308 26.97 13.54 18.00
C ARG A 308 26.72 14.11 16.62
N GLY A 309 25.75 15.00 16.51
CA GLY A 309 25.40 15.61 15.25
C GLY A 309 24.95 17.05 15.44
N LYS A 310 25.10 17.84 14.39
CA LYS A 310 24.67 19.23 14.34
C LYS A 310 23.33 19.31 13.60
N VAL A 311 22.37 19.99 14.22
CA VAL A 311 21.06 20.25 13.60
C VAL A 311 21.21 21.27 12.48
N GLU A 312 20.98 20.87 11.23
CA GLU A 312 21.04 21.78 10.08
C GLU A 312 19.70 22.48 9.85
N SER A 313 18.59 21.75 10.01
CA SER A 313 17.24 22.31 9.83
C SER A 313 16.22 21.60 10.71
N LEU A 314 15.20 22.35 11.15
CA LEU A 314 14.03 21.82 11.87
C LEU A 314 12.77 22.54 11.38
N VAL A 315 11.71 21.77 11.12
CA VAL A 315 10.39 22.28 10.76
C VAL A 315 9.35 21.65 11.67
N PHE A 316 8.57 22.47 12.36
CA PHE A 316 7.46 22.00 13.17
C PHE A 316 6.27 21.60 12.31
N VAL A 317 5.85 20.33 12.42
CA VAL A 317 4.73 19.76 11.63
C VAL A 317 3.54 19.37 12.50
N GLY A 318 3.46 19.89 13.73
CA GLY A 318 2.40 19.67 14.70
C GLY A 318 2.70 18.50 15.66
N GLU A 319 2.81 17.30 15.18
CA GLU A 319 3.09 16.12 16.01
C GLU A 319 4.58 15.88 16.31
N ALA A 320 5.47 16.51 15.53
CA ALA A 320 6.92 16.40 15.66
C ALA A 320 7.62 17.62 15.06
N TYR A 321 8.92 17.74 15.34
CA TYR A 321 9.85 18.47 14.49
C TYR A 321 10.43 17.49 13.48
N GLU A 322 10.32 17.79 12.19
CA GLU A 322 11.04 17.12 11.11
C GLU A 322 12.28 17.93 10.74
N GLY A 323 13.45 17.29 10.64
CA GLY A 323 14.68 17.98 10.35
C GLY A 323 15.81 17.11 9.85
N GLU A 324 16.88 17.80 9.46
CA GLU A 324 18.13 17.20 9.02
C GLU A 324 19.22 17.44 10.05
N ILE A 325 19.95 16.38 10.37
CA ILE A 325 21.09 16.41 11.29
C ILE A 325 22.33 15.94 10.52
N LEU A 326 23.39 16.70 10.61
CA LEU A 326 24.69 16.36 10.06
C LEU A 326 25.52 15.61 11.12
N ILE A 327 25.89 14.37 10.80
CA ILE A 327 26.85 13.56 11.58
C ILE A 327 28.04 13.33 10.66
N GLU A 328 29.22 13.80 11.05
CA GLU A 328 30.37 13.88 10.16
C GLU A 328 29.99 14.57 8.84
N ASP A 329 30.11 13.89 7.71
CA ASP A 329 29.71 14.39 6.39
C ASP A 329 28.37 13.83 5.90
N THR A 330 27.60 13.13 6.76
CA THR A 330 26.36 12.46 6.38
C THR A 330 25.14 13.15 6.96
N ARG A 331 24.21 13.56 6.09
CA ARG A 331 22.91 14.10 6.50
C ARG A 331 21.92 12.99 6.77
N LEU A 332 21.30 13.04 7.94
CA LEU A 332 20.25 12.13 8.35
C LEU A 332 18.97 12.90 8.61
N PHE A 333 17.87 12.36 8.13
CA PHE A 333 16.55 12.85 8.45
C PHE A 333 16.08 12.30 9.78
N THR A 334 15.51 13.14 10.63
CA THR A 334 15.00 12.73 11.96
C THR A 334 13.62 13.32 12.25
N LYS A 335 12.91 12.64 13.15
CA LYS A 335 11.71 13.14 13.80
C LYS A 335 11.98 13.33 15.28
N ILE A 336 11.94 14.57 15.74
CA ILE A 336 12.18 14.93 17.13
C ILE A 336 10.85 15.26 17.81
N GLU A 337 10.71 14.87 19.07
CA GLU A 337 9.49 15.13 19.84
C GLU A 337 9.15 16.64 19.88
N PRO A 338 7.85 17.01 19.79
CA PRO A 338 7.42 18.40 19.66
C PRO A 338 7.73 19.23 20.92
N THR A 339 8.03 18.56 22.04
CA THR A 339 8.42 19.18 23.32
C THR A 339 9.94 19.36 23.49
N ALA A 340 10.73 18.84 22.57
CA ALA A 340 12.19 18.97 22.63
C ALA A 340 12.62 20.43 22.48
N ARG A 341 13.57 20.84 23.31
CA ARG A 341 14.19 22.18 23.23
C ARG A 341 15.45 22.09 22.36
N VAL A 342 15.24 22.01 21.06
CA VAL A 342 16.31 21.88 20.06
C VAL A 342 16.06 22.90 18.96
N GLU A 343 17.10 23.62 18.57
CA GLU A 343 17.07 24.62 17.51
C GLU A 343 18.09 24.28 16.40
N ALA A 344 17.90 24.91 15.23
CA ALA A 344 18.88 24.79 14.15
C ALA A 344 20.22 25.42 14.58
N GLY A 345 21.28 24.68 14.38
CA GLY A 345 22.64 25.03 14.81
C GLY A 345 23.11 24.32 16.07
N ASP A 346 22.22 23.73 16.85
CA ASP A 346 22.56 23.00 18.07
C ASP A 346 23.37 21.75 17.77
N GLU A 347 24.30 21.41 18.67
CA GLU A 347 24.92 20.10 18.73
C GLU A 347 24.13 19.23 19.69
N ILE A 348 23.71 18.05 19.22
CA ILE A 348 22.89 17.12 19.98
C ILE A 348 23.48 15.72 19.97
N THR A 349 23.19 14.97 21.02
CA THR A 349 23.52 13.54 21.10
C THR A 349 22.33 12.73 20.63
N LEU A 350 22.56 11.80 19.71
CA LEU A 350 21.56 10.93 19.10
C LEU A 350 21.80 9.50 19.50
N PHE A 351 20.72 8.78 19.71
CA PHE A 351 20.71 7.35 19.89
C PHE A 351 19.88 6.70 18.78
N PHE A 352 20.47 5.71 18.10
CA PHE A 352 19.77 4.85 17.14
C PHE A 352 19.52 3.51 17.81
N ASP A 353 18.25 3.19 17.99
CA ASP A 353 17.86 1.91 18.62
C ASP A 353 18.40 0.74 17.77
N PRO A 354 19.33 -0.08 18.28
CA PRO A 354 19.92 -1.16 17.49
C PRO A 354 18.90 -2.12 16.93
N ASP A 355 17.83 -2.43 17.68
CA ASP A 355 16.77 -3.37 17.26
C ASP A 355 15.90 -2.83 16.11
N HIS A 356 16.03 -1.54 15.82
CA HIS A 356 15.33 -0.87 14.73
C HIS A 356 16.25 -0.39 13.59
N CYS A 357 17.52 -0.81 13.62
CA CYS A 357 18.44 -0.70 12.50
C CYS A 357 18.42 -2.04 11.74
N PHE A 358 18.10 -2.03 10.46
CA PHE A 358 18.06 -3.28 9.69
C PHE A 358 18.87 -3.19 8.40
N VAL A 359 19.41 -4.35 8.01
CA VAL A 359 20.22 -4.51 6.79
C VAL A 359 19.31 -4.85 5.62
N LEU A 360 19.49 -4.17 4.50
CA LEU A 360 18.82 -4.45 3.25
C LEU A 360 19.63 -5.50 2.47
N SER A 361 18.95 -6.55 2.02
CA SER A 361 19.59 -7.68 1.33
C SER A 361 19.85 -7.42 -0.16
N LYS A 362 19.19 -6.40 -0.76
CA LYS A 362 19.22 -6.13 -2.23
C LYS A 362 19.08 -4.65 -2.54
#